data_cdaf0f4f18460a64a36024e531897fdc
#
_entry.id   cdaf0f4f18460a64a36024e531897fdc
#
_cell.length_a   1.000
_cell.length_b   1.000
_cell.length_c   1.000
_cell.angle_alpha   90.00
_cell.angle_beta   90.00
_cell.angle_gamma   90.00
#
_symmetry.space_group_name_H-M   'P 1'
#
loop_
_entity.id
_entity.type
_entity.pdbx_description
1 polymer ?
#
loop_
_entity_poly.entity_id
_entity_poly.type
_entity_poly.pdbx_seq_one_letter_code
_entity_poly.pdbx_strand_id
1 'polypeptide(L)'
;QKFLLGAGFEYKHLKINSKTTENVKPVFENSDYISFLGYIKYDSFDNKYFPKTGWYLTSDFQYFPYSTNYSKQFNNFSIVKGDVGFARTFFKKLALNVQTEAGFAIGEKSVPYFDFVLGGYGYNTINNFRHFYGYDFLSLAGDSYIKSTVTVDYEFLKKNHINASANFANIEDNLFESTKWISTPQYSGYALGYGLETIIGPIELKYTWSPETGKGLVWFNIGFWF
;
A
#
# COMPACT_ATOMS: atom_id res chain seq x y z
N GLN A 1 -16.97 14.28 -1.52
CA GLN A 1 -17.05 14.46 -0.07
C GLN A 1 -15.62 14.62 0.46
N LYS A 2 -15.28 15.76 1.05
CA LYS A 2 -13.89 16.05 1.47
C LYS A 2 -13.49 15.39 2.79
N PHE A 3 -14.42 14.98 3.62
CA PHE A 3 -14.16 14.38 4.93
C PHE A 3 -15.13 13.23 5.21
N LEU A 4 -14.59 12.13 5.71
CA LEU A 4 -15.32 10.93 6.11
C LEU A 4 -14.72 10.40 7.40
N LEU A 5 -15.58 10.13 8.39
CA LEU A 5 -15.26 9.45 9.63
C LEU A 5 -16.18 8.24 9.77
N GLY A 6 -15.65 7.11 10.16
CA GLY A 6 -16.44 5.92 10.41
C GLY A 6 -15.85 5.04 11.48
N ALA A 7 -16.73 4.23 12.08
CA ALA A 7 -16.37 3.16 12.99
C ALA A 7 -17.25 1.95 12.69
N GLY A 8 -16.76 0.77 13.00
CA GLY A 8 -17.47 -0.46 12.70
C GLY A 8 -16.96 -1.64 13.52
N PHE A 9 -17.65 -2.72 13.29
CA PHE A 9 -17.36 -4.03 13.84
C PHE A 9 -17.25 -5.00 12.67
N GLU A 10 -16.26 -5.89 12.69
CA GLU A 10 -16.07 -6.92 11.67
C GLU A 10 -15.92 -8.29 12.32
N TYR A 11 -16.63 -9.26 11.75
CA TYR A 11 -16.37 -10.68 11.96
C TYR A 11 -15.72 -11.24 10.70
N LYS A 12 -14.60 -11.92 10.86
CA LYS A 12 -13.84 -12.51 9.75
C LYS A 12 -13.59 -13.99 10.01
N HIS A 13 -13.99 -14.82 9.05
CA HIS A 13 -13.68 -16.25 9.05
C HIS A 13 -12.59 -16.53 8.03
N LEU A 14 -11.46 -17.08 8.48
CA LEU A 14 -10.34 -17.45 7.63
C LEU A 14 -10.26 -18.98 7.53
N LYS A 15 -10.37 -19.48 6.29
CA LYS A 15 -10.15 -20.88 5.97
C LYS A 15 -9.05 -20.98 4.92
N ILE A 16 -7.89 -21.48 5.30
CA ILE A 16 -6.75 -21.66 4.42
C ILE A 16 -6.51 -23.14 4.22
N ASN A 17 -6.58 -23.60 2.97
CA ASN A 17 -6.24 -24.96 2.57
C ASN A 17 -4.89 -24.93 1.83
N SER A 18 -3.86 -25.56 2.40
CA SER A 18 -2.60 -25.78 1.68
C SER A 18 -2.78 -26.92 0.68
N LYS A 19 -2.38 -26.68 -0.58
CA LYS A 19 -2.34 -27.72 -1.64
C LYS A 19 -0.91 -28.22 -1.90
N THR A 20 0.07 -27.78 -1.12
CA THR A 20 1.45 -28.19 -1.26
C THR A 20 1.73 -29.46 -0.46
N THR A 21 2.48 -30.38 -1.06
CA THR A 21 2.85 -31.69 -0.51
C THR A 21 3.95 -31.62 0.56
N GLU A 22 4.46 -30.47 0.90
CA GLU A 22 5.43 -30.31 1.97
C GLU A 22 4.72 -30.19 3.32
N ASN A 23 5.24 -30.91 4.33
CA ASN A 23 4.76 -30.97 5.70
C ASN A 23 4.89 -29.64 6.49
N VAL A 24 4.55 -28.53 5.87
CA VAL A 24 4.34 -27.30 6.60
C VAL A 24 2.97 -27.43 7.26
N LYS A 25 2.96 -27.74 8.56
CA LYS A 25 1.72 -27.68 9.34
C LYS A 25 1.11 -26.30 9.08
N PRO A 26 -0.10 -26.23 8.52
CA PRO A 26 -0.73 -24.95 8.27
C PRO A 26 -0.84 -24.21 9.61
N VAL A 27 -0.27 -23.04 9.70
CA VAL A 27 -0.40 -22.15 10.86
C VAL A 27 -1.84 -21.68 11.00
N PHE A 28 -2.69 -21.98 10.01
CA PHE A 28 -4.06 -21.52 9.90
C PHE A 28 -5.02 -22.64 9.59
N GLU A 29 -5.75 -23.05 10.58
CA GLU A 29 -6.92 -23.93 10.42
C GLU A 29 -8.15 -23.17 10.92
N ASN A 30 -9.07 -22.76 10.01
CA ASN A 30 -10.41 -22.26 10.32
C ASN A 30 -10.47 -21.30 11.53
N SER A 31 -9.86 -20.16 11.44
CA SER A 31 -9.82 -19.16 12.51
C SER A 31 -10.87 -18.09 12.30
N ASP A 32 -11.58 -17.75 13.35
CA ASP A 32 -12.54 -16.65 13.38
C ASP A 32 -11.93 -15.49 14.15
N TYR A 33 -12.10 -14.28 13.64
CA TYR A 33 -11.64 -13.05 14.25
C TYR A 33 -12.79 -12.09 14.48
N ILE A 34 -12.82 -11.47 15.63
CA ILE A 34 -13.66 -10.33 15.92
C ILE A 34 -12.77 -9.10 15.98
N SER A 35 -13.16 -8.04 15.31
CA SER A 35 -12.42 -6.78 15.35
C SER A 35 -13.31 -5.55 15.40
N PHE A 36 -12.79 -4.49 16.02
CA PHE A 36 -13.33 -3.15 15.98
C PHE A 36 -12.47 -2.32 15.04
N LEU A 37 -13.11 -1.56 14.17
CA LEU A 37 -12.42 -0.71 13.21
C LEU A 37 -12.90 0.73 13.30
N GLY A 38 -11.98 1.64 12.99
CA GLY A 38 -12.25 3.06 12.83
C GLY A 38 -11.43 3.62 11.68
N TYR A 39 -11.96 4.61 10.99
CA TYR A 39 -11.24 5.25 9.91
C TYR A 39 -11.55 6.75 9.80
N ILE A 40 -10.56 7.47 9.31
CA ILE A 40 -10.66 8.89 8.95
C ILE A 40 -10.16 9.03 7.52
N LYS A 41 -10.91 9.74 6.67
CA LYS A 41 -10.50 10.06 5.30
C LYS A 41 -10.77 11.53 5.01
N TYR A 42 -9.79 12.19 4.48
CA TYR A 42 -9.90 13.53 3.92
C TYR A 42 -9.26 13.53 2.53
N ASP A 43 -9.93 14.10 1.55
CA ASP A 43 -9.40 14.20 0.19
C ASP A 43 -9.81 15.55 -0.43
N SER A 44 -8.82 16.30 -0.89
CA SER A 44 -8.97 17.55 -1.63
C SER A 44 -8.23 17.55 -2.97
N PHE A 45 -7.74 16.41 -3.43
CA PHE A 45 -7.14 16.31 -4.75
C PHE A 45 -8.14 16.72 -5.84
N ASP A 46 -7.63 17.45 -6.83
CA ASP A 46 -8.39 17.84 -8.01
C ASP A 46 -8.58 16.67 -9.00
N ASN A 47 -7.63 15.72 -9.02
CA ASN A 47 -7.68 14.52 -9.85
C ASN A 47 -7.12 13.33 -9.05
N LYS A 48 -7.76 12.17 -9.14
CA LYS A 48 -7.37 10.97 -8.40
C LYS A 48 -6.07 10.34 -8.94
N TYR A 49 -5.84 10.38 -10.25
CA TYR A 49 -4.77 9.64 -10.91
C TYR A 49 -3.56 10.52 -11.29
N PHE A 50 -3.83 11.75 -11.66
CA PHE A 50 -2.81 12.77 -11.98
C PHE A 50 -3.08 14.04 -11.18
N PRO A 51 -2.96 13.98 -9.83
CA PRO A 51 -3.29 15.11 -8.99
C PRO A 51 -2.32 16.27 -9.25
N LYS A 52 -2.89 17.46 -9.43
CA LYS A 52 -2.15 18.69 -9.68
C LYS A 52 -2.10 19.59 -8.46
N THR A 53 -3.14 19.50 -7.62
CA THR A 53 -3.26 20.32 -6.42
C THR A 53 -4.04 19.59 -5.34
N GLY A 54 -3.73 19.93 -4.09
CA GLY A 54 -4.46 19.42 -2.94
C GLY A 54 -3.63 18.51 -2.05
N TRP A 55 -4.31 17.91 -1.11
CA TRP A 55 -3.75 16.91 -0.23
C TRP A 55 -4.85 15.93 0.23
N TYR A 56 -4.43 14.76 0.63
CA TYR A 56 -5.30 13.79 1.26
C TYR A 56 -4.64 13.19 2.50
N LEU A 57 -5.48 12.67 3.37
CA LEU A 57 -5.10 11.89 4.54
C LEU A 57 -6.10 10.75 4.67
N THR A 58 -5.62 9.52 4.78
CA THR A 58 -6.41 8.38 5.21
C THR A 58 -5.73 7.73 6.41
N SER A 59 -6.52 7.29 7.37
CA SER A 59 -6.03 6.49 8.49
C SER A 59 -7.08 5.45 8.85
N ASP A 60 -6.65 4.21 8.99
CA ASP A 60 -7.47 3.08 9.39
C ASP A 60 -6.85 2.46 10.65
N PHE A 61 -7.67 2.23 11.65
CA PHE A 61 -7.32 1.50 12.87
C PHE A 61 -8.20 0.27 13.01
N GLN A 62 -7.62 -0.87 13.30
CA GLN A 62 -8.35 -2.10 13.56
C GLN A 62 -7.76 -2.82 14.78
N TYR A 63 -8.61 -3.12 15.77
CA TYR A 63 -8.26 -3.83 16.98
C TYR A 63 -8.89 -5.21 17.01
N PHE A 64 -8.12 -6.24 17.26
CA PHE A 64 -8.50 -7.64 17.32
C PHE A 64 -8.46 -8.13 18.77
N PRO A 65 -9.56 -8.07 19.51
CA PRO A 65 -9.60 -8.52 20.90
C PRO A 65 -9.69 -10.05 21.04
N TYR A 66 -10.17 -10.75 20.00
CA TYR A 66 -10.54 -12.16 20.14
C TYR A 66 -10.43 -12.93 18.83
N SER A 67 -9.97 -14.18 18.95
CA SER A 67 -10.00 -15.19 17.89
C SER A 67 -10.41 -16.53 18.43
N THR A 68 -11.17 -17.30 17.64
CA THR A 68 -11.51 -18.71 17.94
C THR A 68 -10.61 -19.65 17.15
N ASN A 69 -10.57 -20.91 17.58
CA ASN A 69 -9.85 -22.00 16.89
C ASN A 69 -8.35 -21.74 16.69
N TYR A 70 -7.79 -20.93 17.54
CA TYR A 70 -6.38 -20.65 17.53
C TYR A 70 -5.63 -21.76 18.29
N SER A 71 -4.64 -22.37 17.66
CA SER A 71 -3.89 -23.51 18.22
C SER A 71 -2.98 -23.15 19.40
N LYS A 72 -2.86 -21.85 19.72
CA LYS A 72 -2.09 -21.31 20.85
C LYS A 72 -2.94 -20.28 21.59
N GLN A 73 -2.44 -19.81 22.71
CA GLN A 73 -3.06 -18.70 23.41
C GLN A 73 -3.09 -17.47 22.47
N PHE A 74 -4.28 -16.96 22.19
CA PHE A 74 -4.45 -15.76 21.38
C PHE A 74 -4.07 -14.52 22.19
N ASN A 75 -3.19 -13.71 21.65
CA ASN A 75 -2.89 -12.39 22.17
C ASN A 75 -3.59 -11.34 21.29
N ASN A 76 -4.15 -10.35 21.91
CA ASN A 76 -4.78 -9.24 21.19
C ASN A 76 -3.72 -8.39 20.46
N PHE A 77 -4.09 -7.88 19.30
CA PHE A 77 -3.22 -7.00 18.52
C PHE A 77 -4.04 -5.93 17.82
N SER A 78 -3.35 -4.91 17.31
CA SER A 78 -3.93 -3.85 16.51
C SER A 78 -3.19 -3.69 15.20
N ILE A 79 -3.91 -3.25 14.17
CA ILE A 79 -3.33 -2.82 12.89
C ILE A 79 -3.68 -1.36 12.68
N VAL A 80 -2.67 -0.53 12.47
CA VAL A 80 -2.81 0.89 12.17
C VAL A 80 -2.28 1.14 10.77
N LYS A 81 -3.04 1.84 9.93
CA LYS A 81 -2.60 2.25 8.59
C LYS A 81 -2.77 3.75 8.47
N GLY A 82 -1.86 4.38 7.78
CA GLY A 82 -1.94 5.79 7.46
C GLY A 82 -1.38 6.04 6.06
N ASP A 83 -2.00 6.97 5.36
CA ASP A 83 -1.55 7.42 4.04
C ASP A 83 -1.82 8.91 3.92
N VAL A 84 -0.80 9.68 3.60
CA VAL A 84 -0.86 11.11 3.38
C VAL A 84 -0.22 11.45 2.05
N GLY A 85 -0.90 12.28 1.27
CA GLY A 85 -0.38 12.75 0.00
C GLY A 85 -0.59 14.24 -0.21
N PHE A 86 0.32 14.83 -0.94
CA PHE A 86 0.32 16.23 -1.30
C PHE A 86 0.67 16.40 -2.77
N ALA A 87 -0.07 17.24 -3.48
CA ALA A 87 0.18 17.59 -4.87
C ALA A 87 0.21 19.09 -5.04
N ARG A 88 1.17 19.56 -5.83
CA ARG A 88 1.28 20.97 -6.22
C ARG A 88 1.84 21.13 -7.63
N THR A 89 1.18 21.95 -8.42
CA THR A 89 1.65 22.32 -9.76
C THR A 89 2.61 23.49 -9.72
N PHE A 90 3.69 23.34 -10.47
CA PHE A 90 4.67 24.38 -10.77
C PHE A 90 4.68 24.62 -12.29
N PHE A 91 5.00 25.84 -12.72
CA PHE A 91 5.14 26.18 -14.14
C PHE A 91 3.94 25.75 -15.03
N LYS A 92 2.71 25.79 -14.51
CA LYS A 92 1.42 25.47 -15.16
C LYS A 92 1.23 24.01 -15.63
N LYS A 93 2.29 23.24 -15.83
CA LYS A 93 2.22 21.91 -16.43
C LYS A 93 2.99 20.83 -15.65
N LEU A 94 3.83 21.22 -14.72
CA LEU A 94 4.65 20.33 -13.93
C LEU A 94 4.07 20.20 -12.53
N ALA A 95 3.60 19.03 -12.17
CA ALA A 95 3.11 18.72 -10.82
C ALA A 95 4.13 17.88 -10.05
N LEU A 96 4.32 18.22 -8.79
CA LEU A 96 5.04 17.40 -7.82
C LEU A 96 4.01 16.74 -6.90
N ASN A 97 4.09 15.42 -6.80
CA ASN A 97 3.29 14.61 -5.89
C ASN A 97 4.21 13.92 -4.90
N VAL A 98 3.90 14.05 -3.62
CA VAL A 98 4.60 13.36 -2.53
C VAL A 98 3.56 12.60 -1.74
N GLN A 99 3.82 11.32 -1.51
CA GLN A 99 2.95 10.42 -0.77
C GLN A 99 3.77 9.63 0.23
N THR A 100 3.25 9.46 1.44
CA THR A 100 3.83 8.59 2.45
C THR A 100 2.74 7.70 3.03
N GLU A 101 2.97 6.40 2.95
CA GLU A 101 2.11 5.36 3.47
C GLU A 101 2.84 4.60 4.57
N ALA A 102 2.13 4.23 5.62
CA ALA A 102 2.65 3.39 6.68
C ALA A 102 1.57 2.41 7.17
N GLY A 103 2.01 1.26 7.61
CA GLY A 103 1.17 0.28 8.27
C GLY A 103 1.97 -0.42 9.36
N PHE A 104 1.38 -0.54 10.53
CA PHE A 104 2.01 -1.15 11.70
C PHE A 104 1.07 -2.16 12.33
N ALA A 105 1.58 -3.36 12.60
CA ALA A 105 0.97 -4.29 13.52
C ALA A 105 1.57 -4.05 14.90
N ILE A 106 0.73 -3.82 15.91
CA ILE A 106 1.11 -3.52 17.28
C ILE A 106 0.60 -4.64 18.18
N GLY A 107 1.48 -5.27 18.94
CA GLY A 107 1.21 -6.46 19.74
C GLY A 107 1.67 -7.74 19.06
N GLU A 108 1.58 -8.87 19.79
CA GLU A 108 1.99 -10.16 19.26
C GLU A 108 1.02 -10.68 18.19
N LYS A 109 1.36 -10.41 16.94
CA LYS A 109 0.68 -10.98 15.79
C LYS A 109 1.36 -12.28 15.39
N SER A 110 0.65 -13.38 15.42
CA SER A 110 1.19 -14.69 15.05
C SER A 110 0.67 -15.20 13.70
N VAL A 111 0.03 -14.33 12.91
CA VAL A 111 -0.70 -14.72 11.70
C VAL A 111 -0.20 -13.95 10.49
N PRO A 112 0.63 -14.55 9.59
CA PRO A 112 1.14 -13.89 8.38
C PRO A 112 0.06 -13.33 7.44
N TYR A 113 -1.19 -13.78 7.56
CA TYR A 113 -2.31 -13.24 6.79
C TYR A 113 -2.47 -11.72 6.92
N PHE A 114 -2.07 -11.16 8.06
CA PHE A 114 -2.16 -9.72 8.32
C PHE A 114 -0.89 -8.95 7.96
N ASP A 115 0.13 -9.62 7.41
CA ASP A 115 1.35 -8.96 6.95
C ASP A 115 1.07 -8.01 5.80
N PHE A 116 1.83 -6.93 5.75
CA PHE A 116 1.88 -6.06 4.61
C PHE A 116 2.79 -6.66 3.55
N VAL A 117 2.43 -6.43 2.29
CA VAL A 117 3.19 -6.93 1.15
C VAL A 117 3.39 -5.81 0.15
N LEU A 118 4.65 -5.58 -0.24
CA LEU A 118 4.99 -4.59 -1.25
C LEU A 118 5.51 -5.28 -2.52
N GLY A 119 5.27 -4.64 -3.66
CA GLY A 119 5.77 -5.04 -4.97
C GLY A 119 4.74 -4.84 -6.07
N GLY A 120 5.20 -4.89 -7.31
CA GLY A 120 4.37 -4.71 -8.47
C GLY A 120 3.83 -3.31 -8.71
N TYR A 121 3.06 -3.17 -9.75
CA TYR A 121 2.32 -1.97 -10.11
C TYR A 121 1.08 -2.32 -10.93
N GLY A 122 0.05 -1.48 -10.92
CA GLY A 122 -1.08 -1.64 -11.82
C GLY A 122 -2.17 -2.58 -11.35
N TYR A 123 -2.37 -2.68 -10.07
CA TYR A 123 -3.48 -3.40 -9.46
C TYR A 123 -4.17 -2.52 -8.41
N ASN A 124 -5.40 -2.84 -8.10
CA ASN A 124 -6.10 -2.21 -6.98
C ASN A 124 -5.40 -2.54 -5.68
N THR A 125 -5.23 -1.53 -4.86
CA THR A 125 -4.71 -1.73 -3.50
C THR A 125 -5.77 -2.46 -2.67
N ILE A 126 -5.54 -3.74 -2.41
CA ILE A 126 -6.46 -4.61 -1.68
C ILE A 126 -5.81 -5.01 -0.37
N ASN A 127 -6.56 -4.94 0.71
CA ASN A 127 -6.11 -5.35 2.04
C ASN A 127 -4.78 -4.68 2.44
N ASN A 128 -3.72 -5.49 2.52
CA ASN A 128 -2.39 -5.08 2.93
C ASN A 128 -1.37 -5.06 1.78
N PHE A 129 -1.82 -5.20 0.51
CA PHE A 129 -0.93 -5.14 -0.64
C PHE A 129 -0.72 -3.69 -1.08
N ARG A 130 0.53 -3.32 -1.36
CA ARG A 130 0.93 -1.97 -1.77
C ARG A 130 1.88 -2.03 -2.96
N HIS A 131 1.70 -1.12 -3.89
CA HIS A 131 2.60 -0.97 -5.03
C HIS A 131 4.01 -0.60 -4.58
N PHE A 132 5.02 -1.19 -5.26
CA PHE A 132 6.40 -0.79 -5.08
C PHE A 132 7.17 -1.00 -6.38
N TYR A 133 7.83 0.05 -6.88
CA TYR A 133 8.48 0.04 -8.19
C TYR A 133 9.74 -0.83 -8.20
N GLY A 134 9.99 -1.51 -9.33
CA GLY A 134 11.19 -2.31 -9.55
C GLY A 134 11.21 -3.66 -8.85
N TYR A 135 10.09 -4.04 -8.25
CA TYR A 135 9.90 -5.35 -7.60
C TYR A 135 8.74 -6.10 -8.23
N ASP A 136 8.87 -7.42 -8.32
CA ASP A 136 7.77 -8.28 -8.75
C ASP A 136 6.59 -8.20 -7.77
N PHE A 137 5.44 -8.72 -8.19
CA PHE A 137 4.28 -8.83 -7.31
C PHE A 137 4.64 -9.55 -6.01
N LEU A 138 4.20 -9.00 -4.87
CA LEU A 138 4.29 -9.62 -3.55
C LEU A 138 5.73 -10.02 -3.13
N SER A 139 6.72 -9.22 -3.51
CA SER A 139 8.13 -9.57 -3.31
C SER A 139 8.65 -9.28 -1.91
N LEU A 140 8.11 -8.28 -1.23
CA LEU A 140 8.56 -7.85 0.09
C LEU A 140 7.41 -8.01 1.08
N ALA A 141 7.64 -8.63 2.21
CA ALA A 141 6.63 -8.86 3.23
C ALA A 141 7.16 -8.54 4.63
N GLY A 142 6.28 -8.12 5.52
CA GLY A 142 6.56 -7.85 6.91
C GLY A 142 5.30 -7.42 7.67
N ASP A 143 5.33 -7.46 8.97
CA ASP A 143 4.20 -7.05 9.79
C ASP A 143 4.00 -5.53 9.83
N SER A 144 5.03 -4.78 9.46
CA SER A 144 5.02 -3.32 9.47
C SER A 144 5.83 -2.75 8.32
N TYR A 145 5.39 -1.61 7.79
CA TYR A 145 6.11 -0.91 6.74
C TYR A 145 5.92 0.61 6.83
N ILE A 146 6.87 1.32 6.24
CA ILE A 146 6.73 2.72 5.83
C ILE A 146 7.26 2.87 4.41
N LYS A 147 6.52 3.58 3.56
CA LYS A 147 6.87 3.82 2.16
C LYS A 147 6.61 5.29 1.81
N SER A 148 7.57 5.93 1.19
CA SER A 148 7.40 7.27 0.62
C SER A 148 7.61 7.23 -0.89
N THR A 149 6.77 7.93 -1.63
CA THR A 149 6.82 8.04 -3.10
C THR A 149 6.84 9.50 -3.49
N VAL A 150 7.74 9.86 -4.37
CA VAL A 150 7.80 11.18 -5.00
C VAL A 150 7.60 10.98 -6.50
N THR A 151 6.68 11.73 -7.09
CA THR A 151 6.40 11.72 -8.53
C THR A 151 6.43 13.13 -9.07
N VAL A 152 7.19 13.31 -10.13
CA VAL A 152 7.14 14.50 -10.98
C VAL A 152 6.34 14.15 -12.21
N ASP A 153 5.23 14.85 -12.42
CA ASP A 153 4.31 14.66 -13.54
C ASP A 153 4.29 15.88 -14.45
N TYR A 154 4.45 15.68 -15.75
CA TYR A 154 4.43 16.73 -16.76
C TYR A 154 3.32 16.47 -17.78
N GLU A 155 2.27 17.32 -17.74
CA GLU A 155 1.22 17.33 -18.76
C GLU A 155 1.73 18.05 -20.03
N PHE A 156 2.43 17.35 -20.92
CA PHE A 156 3.03 17.94 -22.11
C PHE A 156 1.98 18.30 -23.17
N LEU A 157 0.91 17.50 -23.31
CA LEU A 157 -0.29 17.79 -24.08
C LEU A 157 -1.52 17.59 -23.17
N LYS A 158 -2.65 18.21 -23.51
CA LYS A 158 -3.89 18.08 -22.76
C LYS A 158 -4.21 16.59 -22.52
N LYS A 159 -4.35 16.20 -21.24
CA LYS A 159 -4.61 14.82 -20.81
C LYS A 159 -3.50 13.78 -21.10
N ASN A 160 -2.33 14.25 -21.54
CA ASN A 160 -1.19 13.37 -21.79
C ASN A 160 -0.06 13.72 -20.83
N HIS A 161 0.41 12.74 -20.11
CA HIS A 161 1.33 12.88 -19.01
C HIS A 161 2.60 12.05 -19.22
N ILE A 162 3.74 12.62 -18.89
CA ILE A 162 5.00 11.89 -18.70
C ILE A 162 5.38 12.09 -17.25
N ASN A 163 5.66 10.98 -16.55
CA ASN A 163 6.02 11.05 -15.15
C ASN A 163 7.29 10.26 -14.83
N ALA A 164 8.02 10.78 -13.85
CA ALA A 164 9.14 10.11 -13.22
C ALA A 164 8.84 9.96 -11.73
N SER A 165 9.06 8.79 -11.19
CA SER A 165 8.77 8.49 -9.79
C SER A 165 9.94 7.79 -9.12
N ALA A 166 10.09 8.02 -7.82
CA ALA A 166 10.94 7.25 -6.94
C ALA A 166 10.16 6.88 -5.69
N ASN A 167 10.32 5.66 -5.21
CA ASN A 167 9.81 5.24 -3.93
C ASN A 167 10.91 4.62 -3.06
N PHE A 168 10.73 4.76 -1.75
CA PHE A 168 11.65 4.29 -0.75
C PHE A 168 10.85 3.65 0.37
N ALA A 169 11.31 2.52 0.90
CA ALA A 169 10.59 1.82 1.95
C ALA A 169 11.51 1.13 2.96
N ASN A 170 10.96 0.98 4.16
CA ASN A 170 11.35 -0.02 5.14
C ASN A 170 10.17 -0.95 5.36
N ILE A 171 10.40 -2.25 5.34
CA ILE A 171 9.42 -3.29 5.63
C ILE A 171 10.12 -4.47 6.28
N GLU A 172 9.72 -4.82 7.48
CA GLU A 172 10.20 -5.98 8.23
C GLU A 172 9.24 -6.28 9.39
N ASP A 173 9.47 -7.39 10.08
CA ASP A 173 8.76 -7.69 11.32
C ASP A 173 9.29 -6.84 12.48
N ASN A 174 8.39 -6.44 13.38
CA ASN A 174 8.67 -5.59 14.55
C ASN A 174 9.31 -4.23 14.21
N LEU A 175 9.02 -3.70 13.02
CA LEU A 175 9.57 -2.42 12.56
C LEU A 175 9.15 -1.26 13.48
N PHE A 176 7.94 -1.32 14.05
CA PHE A 176 7.42 -0.29 14.94
C PHE A 176 8.16 -0.28 16.28
N GLU A 177 8.28 -1.44 16.93
CA GLU A 177 8.94 -1.60 18.22
C GLU A 177 10.44 -1.34 18.16
N SER A 178 11.08 -1.76 17.06
CA SER A 178 12.52 -1.54 16.84
C SER A 178 12.88 -0.10 16.49
N THR A 179 11.89 0.77 16.26
CA THR A 179 12.04 2.16 15.79
C THR A 179 12.78 2.32 14.45
N LYS A 180 13.06 1.23 13.73
CA LYS A 180 13.75 1.25 12.44
C LYS A 180 12.95 1.89 11.31
N TRP A 181 11.66 2.14 11.51
CA TRP A 181 10.84 2.88 10.56
C TRP A 181 11.34 4.31 10.31
N ILE A 182 12.15 4.89 11.23
CA ILE A 182 12.80 6.20 11.07
C ILE A 182 14.20 6.05 10.43
N SER A 183 14.68 4.84 10.18
CA SER A 183 16.03 4.59 9.64
C SER A 183 16.12 4.93 8.14
N THR A 184 17.33 4.88 7.60
CA THR A 184 17.56 4.97 6.16
C THR A 184 16.76 3.87 5.44
N PRO A 185 16.04 4.20 4.35
CA PRO A 185 15.28 3.21 3.60
C PRO A 185 16.13 2.03 3.14
N GLN A 186 15.63 0.82 3.32
CA GLN A 186 16.28 -0.43 2.93
C GLN A 186 16.03 -0.76 1.46
N TYR A 187 14.90 -0.30 0.93
CA TYR A 187 14.46 -0.62 -0.43
C TYR A 187 14.19 0.66 -1.21
N SER A 188 14.60 0.66 -2.47
CA SER A 188 14.34 1.76 -3.38
C SER A 188 13.77 1.26 -4.71
N GLY A 189 12.99 2.08 -5.38
CA GLY A 189 12.42 1.77 -6.67
C GLY A 189 12.15 3.03 -7.48
N TYR A 190 12.32 2.92 -8.78
CA TYR A 190 12.19 4.03 -9.71
C TYR A 190 11.25 3.69 -10.83
N ALA A 191 10.62 4.69 -11.42
CA ALA A 191 9.73 4.51 -12.53
C ALA A 191 9.77 5.68 -13.52
N LEU A 192 9.60 5.35 -14.80
CA LEU A 192 9.27 6.30 -15.85
C LEU A 192 7.98 5.86 -16.51
N GLY A 193 7.06 6.77 -16.71
CA GLY A 193 5.73 6.44 -17.19
C GLY A 193 5.18 7.44 -18.20
N TYR A 194 4.28 6.92 -19.03
CA TYR A 194 3.35 7.68 -19.84
C TYR A 194 1.93 7.41 -19.35
N GLY A 195 1.13 8.45 -19.23
CA GLY A 195 -0.27 8.38 -18.83
C GLY A 195 -1.18 9.16 -19.77
N LEU A 196 -2.36 8.61 -20.04
CA LEU A 196 -3.40 9.27 -20.83
C LEU A 196 -4.72 9.23 -20.04
N GLU A 197 -5.30 10.41 -19.79
CA GLU A 197 -6.63 10.51 -19.19
C GLU A 197 -7.71 10.23 -20.23
N THR A 198 -8.52 9.20 -20.02
CA THR A 198 -9.63 8.84 -20.89
C THR A 198 -10.96 8.76 -20.14
N ILE A 199 -12.06 8.65 -20.86
CA ILE A 199 -13.40 8.49 -20.28
C ILE A 199 -13.60 7.14 -19.59
N ILE A 200 -12.80 6.13 -19.93
CA ILE A 200 -12.82 4.79 -19.33
C ILE A 200 -11.79 4.63 -18.22
N GLY A 201 -11.16 5.74 -17.77
CA GLY A 201 -10.08 5.77 -16.80
C GLY A 201 -8.72 6.06 -17.42
N PRO A 202 -7.66 6.13 -16.61
CA PRO A 202 -6.32 6.32 -17.12
C PRO A 202 -5.85 5.11 -17.94
N ILE A 203 -5.05 5.39 -18.97
CA ILE A 203 -4.24 4.40 -19.67
C ILE A 203 -2.80 4.72 -19.29
N GLU A 204 -2.08 3.76 -18.73
CA GLU A 204 -0.72 3.97 -18.27
C GLU A 204 0.22 2.89 -18.82
N LEU A 205 1.38 3.34 -19.29
CA LEU A 205 2.53 2.50 -19.56
C LEU A 205 3.66 2.96 -18.65
N LYS A 206 4.22 2.05 -17.86
CA LYS A 206 5.24 2.40 -16.87
C LYS A 206 6.38 1.39 -16.91
N TYR A 207 7.61 1.88 -17.04
CA TYR A 207 8.83 1.11 -16.84
C TYR A 207 9.32 1.36 -15.42
N THR A 208 9.55 0.30 -14.67
CA THR A 208 10.01 0.37 -13.27
C THR A 208 11.28 -0.44 -13.09
N TRP A 209 12.17 0.02 -12.23
CA TRP A 209 13.40 -0.69 -11.88
C TRP A 209 13.83 -0.39 -10.45
N SER A 210 14.68 -1.27 -9.92
CA SER A 210 15.32 -1.10 -8.62
C SER A 210 16.78 -1.52 -8.70
N PRO A 211 17.72 -0.77 -8.11
CA PRO A 211 19.12 -1.16 -8.00
C PRO A 211 19.31 -2.47 -7.22
N GLU A 212 18.47 -2.71 -6.20
CA GLU A 212 18.56 -3.87 -5.32
C GLU A 212 18.18 -5.17 -6.05
N THR A 213 17.22 -5.11 -6.95
CA THR A 213 16.81 -6.28 -7.75
C THR A 213 17.64 -6.46 -9.01
N GLY A 214 18.23 -5.37 -9.53
CA GLY A 214 18.89 -5.34 -10.82
C GLY A 214 17.97 -5.61 -12.02
N LYS A 215 16.64 -5.57 -11.82
CA LYS A 215 15.62 -5.90 -12.83
C LYS A 215 14.84 -4.66 -13.27
N GLY A 216 14.45 -4.65 -14.54
CA GLY A 216 13.48 -3.72 -15.11
C GLY A 216 12.19 -4.44 -15.46
N LEU A 217 11.04 -3.84 -15.13
CA LEU A 217 9.70 -4.38 -15.33
C LEU A 217 8.86 -3.36 -16.10
N VAL A 218 8.04 -3.85 -17.03
CA VAL A 218 7.08 -3.02 -17.78
C VAL A 218 5.67 -3.35 -17.34
N TRP A 219 4.89 -2.31 -17.05
CA TRP A 219 3.50 -2.41 -16.61
C TRP A 219 2.61 -1.65 -17.57
N PHE A 220 1.47 -2.24 -17.88
CA PHE A 220 0.44 -1.63 -18.70
C PHE A 220 -0.90 -1.73 -17.98
N ASN A 221 -1.59 -0.58 -17.83
CA ASN A 221 -2.85 -0.49 -17.11
C ASN A 221 -3.88 0.28 -17.91
N ILE A 222 -5.13 -0.13 -17.83
CA ILE A 222 -6.28 0.58 -18.38
C ILE A 222 -7.41 0.54 -17.36
N GLY A 223 -8.04 1.68 -17.12
CA GLY A 223 -9.26 1.77 -16.33
C GLY A 223 -9.08 2.43 -14.98
N PHE A 224 -10.19 2.55 -14.27
CA PHE A 224 -10.24 3.10 -12.92
C PHE A 224 -9.80 2.04 -11.89
N TRP A 225 -8.98 2.46 -10.96
CA TRP A 225 -8.64 1.67 -9.77
C TRP A 225 -9.55 2.12 -8.62
N PHE A 226 -10.30 1.19 -8.07
CA PHE A 226 -11.28 1.42 -7.02
C PHE A 226 -10.76 1.01 -5.66
#